data_a8732ff99c04e78722b42342e0cfab56
#
_entry.id   a8732ff99c04e78722b42342e0cfab56
#
_cell.length_a   1.000
_cell.length_b   1.000
_cell.length_c   1.000
_cell.angle_alpha   90.00
_cell.angle_beta   90.00
_cell.angle_gamma   90.00
#
_symmetry.space_group_name_H-M   'P 1'
#
loop_
_entity.id
_entity.type
_entity.pdbx_description
1 polymer ?
#
loop_
_entity_poly.entity_id
_entity_poly.type
_entity_poly.pdbx_seq_one_letter_code
_entity_poly.pdbx_strand_id
1 'polypeptide(L)'
;MIEYKKVTVKHDDEIMGELLSLSKAWAAEHSCPAYYENEPEEFINHSVYIATDYDRIVAYALGNIIELKEKTSYNEIGEKSFELDEIYVASDYRNRGIGKALYKFLEEDVRDKVDVIGVKATSYEYEKLLKFYVKDLDLSFNHALLVKRTHD
;
A
#
# COMPACT_ATOMS: atom_id res chain seq x y z
N MET A 1 -14.70 15.10 -7.90
CA MET A 1 -13.24 15.39 -7.97
C MET A 1 -12.52 14.60 -6.90
N ILE A 2 -11.46 13.92 -7.29
CA ILE A 2 -10.66 13.12 -6.35
C ILE A 2 -9.57 13.99 -5.73
N GLU A 3 -9.50 13.99 -4.41
CA GLU A 3 -8.46 14.68 -3.66
C GLU A 3 -7.59 13.67 -2.92
N TYR A 4 -6.31 13.99 -2.74
CA TYR A 4 -5.32 13.11 -2.10
C TYR A 4 -4.75 13.82 -0.88
N LYS A 5 -4.64 13.13 0.24
CA LYS A 5 -4.06 13.70 1.44
C LYS A 5 -3.48 12.64 2.37
N LYS A 6 -2.49 13.07 3.18
CA LYS A 6 -1.98 12.29 4.29
C LYS A 6 -2.82 12.59 5.52
N VAL A 7 -3.17 11.58 6.29
CA VAL A 7 -4.01 11.73 7.50
C VAL A 7 -3.37 11.05 8.69
N THR A 8 -3.66 11.59 9.88
CA THR A 8 -3.41 10.92 11.14
C THR A 8 -4.72 10.35 11.64
N VAL A 9 -4.74 9.04 11.89
CA VAL A 9 -5.97 8.32 12.23
C VAL A 9 -6.00 8.00 13.71
N LYS A 10 -7.15 8.24 14.36
CA LYS A 10 -7.38 7.95 15.77
C LYS A 10 -8.59 7.01 15.90
N HIS A 11 -8.67 6.32 17.04
CA HIS A 11 -9.77 5.36 17.29
C HIS A 11 -11.16 5.93 17.06
N ASP A 12 -11.40 7.17 17.49
CA ASP A 12 -12.74 7.80 17.48
C ASP A 12 -13.02 8.60 16.21
N ASP A 13 -12.12 8.62 15.24
CA ASP A 13 -12.31 9.39 14.01
C ASP A 13 -13.31 8.69 13.07
N GLU A 14 -14.12 9.48 12.38
CA GLU A 14 -15.02 8.96 11.33
C GLU A 14 -14.20 8.25 10.24
N ILE A 15 -13.02 8.76 9.95
CA ILE A 15 -12.07 8.17 8.99
C ILE A 15 -11.77 6.70 9.33
N MET A 16 -11.65 6.37 10.62
CA MET A 16 -11.37 5.01 11.05
C MET A 16 -12.43 4.02 10.54
N GLY A 17 -13.71 4.37 10.72
CA GLY A 17 -14.81 3.51 10.26
C GLY A 17 -14.78 3.28 8.75
N GLU A 18 -14.50 4.33 7.97
CA GLU A 18 -14.41 4.22 6.51
C GLU A 18 -13.23 3.37 6.08
N LEU A 19 -12.06 3.55 6.71
CA LEU A 19 -10.85 2.76 6.41
C LEU A 19 -11.06 1.29 6.74
N LEU A 20 -11.64 0.99 7.89
CA LEU A 20 -11.95 -0.39 8.28
C LEU A 20 -12.95 -1.03 7.31
N SER A 21 -13.93 -0.25 6.82
CA SER A 21 -14.88 -0.74 5.81
C SER A 21 -14.19 -1.09 4.49
N LEU A 22 -13.23 -0.27 4.05
CA LEU A 22 -12.46 -0.56 2.83
C LEU A 22 -11.59 -1.82 3.01
N SER A 23 -10.95 -1.97 4.16
CA SER A 23 -10.15 -3.16 4.45
C SER A 23 -11.02 -4.42 4.49
N LYS A 24 -12.20 -4.34 5.07
CA LYS A 24 -13.17 -5.43 5.09
C LYS A 24 -13.63 -5.80 3.69
N ALA A 25 -13.91 -4.79 2.84
CA ALA A 25 -14.28 -5.02 1.45
C ALA A 25 -13.14 -5.71 0.69
N TRP A 26 -11.90 -5.30 0.92
CA TRP A 26 -10.73 -5.95 0.32
C TRP A 26 -10.64 -7.42 0.74
N ALA A 27 -10.73 -7.72 2.02
CA ALA A 27 -10.71 -9.10 2.52
C ALA A 27 -11.81 -9.95 1.88
N ALA A 28 -13.00 -9.40 1.68
CA ALA A 28 -14.12 -10.10 1.06
C ALA A 28 -13.91 -10.42 -0.42
N GLU A 29 -13.00 -9.73 -1.09
CA GLU A 29 -12.66 -10.00 -2.50
C GLU A 29 -11.83 -11.27 -2.67
N HIS A 30 -11.17 -11.75 -1.61
CA HIS A 30 -10.28 -12.92 -1.64
C HIS A 30 -9.21 -12.84 -2.75
N SER A 31 -8.70 -11.64 -3.00
CA SER A 31 -7.76 -11.37 -4.09
C SER A 31 -6.29 -11.56 -3.71
N CYS A 32 -5.99 -11.63 -2.42
CA CYS A 32 -4.62 -11.74 -1.92
C CYS A 32 -4.46 -12.94 -0.98
N PRO A 33 -3.36 -13.70 -1.12
CA PRO A 33 -3.03 -14.75 -0.14
C PRO A 33 -2.90 -14.16 1.26
N ALA A 34 -3.52 -14.79 2.23
CA ALA A 34 -3.39 -14.45 3.65
C ALA A 34 -3.71 -13.00 4.02
N TYR A 35 -4.52 -12.31 3.23
CA TYR A 35 -5.00 -11.00 3.61
C TYR A 35 -6.23 -11.12 4.51
N TYR A 36 -6.15 -10.45 5.66
CA TYR A 36 -7.25 -10.34 6.63
C TYR A 36 -7.59 -8.87 6.83
N GLU A 37 -8.84 -8.59 7.18
CA GLU A 37 -9.25 -7.21 7.46
C GLU A 37 -8.41 -6.61 8.60
N ASN A 38 -8.06 -5.33 8.46
CA ASN A 38 -7.24 -4.63 9.42
C ASN A 38 -7.97 -4.36 10.73
N GLU A 39 -7.22 -4.40 11.82
CA GLU A 39 -7.64 -3.85 13.09
C GLU A 39 -7.31 -2.34 13.12
N PRO A 40 -7.95 -1.54 14.01
CA PRO A 40 -7.68 -0.11 14.11
C PRO A 40 -6.19 0.25 14.25
N GLU A 41 -5.43 -0.56 14.95
CA GLU A 41 -4.01 -0.34 15.21
C GLU A 41 -3.18 -0.28 13.93
N GLU A 42 -3.59 -0.98 12.88
CA GLU A 42 -2.90 -0.92 11.59
C GLU A 42 -2.90 0.49 11.04
N PHE A 43 -4.02 1.19 11.14
CA PHE A 43 -4.13 2.56 10.66
C PHE A 43 -3.51 3.58 11.62
N ILE A 44 -3.51 3.30 12.92
CA ILE A 44 -2.95 4.19 13.94
C ILE A 44 -1.42 4.15 13.89
N ASN A 45 -0.83 2.97 13.69
CA ASN A 45 0.61 2.75 13.77
C ASN A 45 1.35 2.94 12.44
N HIS A 46 0.66 3.34 11.39
CA HIS A 46 1.25 3.55 10.06
C HIS A 46 1.00 4.97 9.57
N SER A 47 1.82 5.40 8.62
CA SER A 47 1.51 6.58 7.82
C SER A 47 0.38 6.21 6.86
N VAL A 48 -0.68 7.01 6.84
CA VAL A 48 -1.88 6.73 6.05
C VAL A 48 -2.12 7.84 5.04
N TYR A 49 -2.30 7.45 3.80
CA TYR A 49 -2.63 8.34 2.68
C TYR A 49 -3.98 7.92 2.14
N ILE A 50 -4.83 8.88 1.83
CA ILE A 50 -6.18 8.60 1.33
C ILE A 50 -6.48 9.36 0.05
N ALA A 51 -7.40 8.79 -0.73
CA ALA A 51 -8.06 9.48 -1.84
C ALA A 51 -9.53 9.61 -1.46
N THR A 52 -10.08 10.80 -1.66
CA THR A 52 -11.49 11.07 -1.37
C THR A 52 -12.21 11.58 -2.62
N ASP A 53 -13.47 11.17 -2.75
CA ASP A 53 -14.40 11.75 -3.70
C ASP A 53 -15.46 12.48 -2.88
N TYR A 54 -15.36 13.81 -2.86
CA TYR A 54 -16.05 14.66 -1.89
C TYR A 54 -15.68 14.20 -0.47
N ASP A 55 -16.65 13.74 0.32
CA ASP A 55 -16.43 13.32 1.71
C ASP A 55 -16.19 11.81 1.86
N ARG A 56 -16.27 11.06 0.77
CA ARG A 56 -16.13 9.60 0.81
C ARG A 56 -14.67 9.20 0.57
N ILE A 57 -14.09 8.36 1.42
CA ILE A 57 -12.78 7.75 1.18
C ILE A 57 -12.97 6.61 0.17
N VAL A 58 -12.26 6.71 -0.96
CA VAL A 58 -12.38 5.74 -2.05
C VAL A 58 -11.10 4.90 -2.26
N ALA A 59 -10.02 5.28 -1.60
CA ALA A 59 -8.77 4.54 -1.64
C ALA A 59 -7.90 4.90 -0.45
N TYR A 60 -7.02 3.98 -0.05
CA TYR A 60 -6.00 4.27 0.96
C TYR A 60 -4.70 3.54 0.64
N ALA A 61 -3.61 4.09 1.19
CA ALA A 61 -2.32 3.42 1.25
C ALA A 61 -1.76 3.58 2.65
N LEU A 62 -1.08 2.57 3.15
CA LEU A 62 -0.40 2.65 4.43
C LEU A 62 0.99 2.03 4.37
N GLY A 63 1.89 2.57 5.18
CA GLY A 63 3.25 2.11 5.27
C GLY A 63 4.02 2.87 6.33
N ASN A 64 5.29 2.51 6.49
CA ASN A 64 6.17 3.13 7.47
C ASN A 64 7.57 3.35 6.91
N ILE A 65 8.24 4.36 7.46
CA ILE A 65 9.67 4.57 7.23
C ILE A 65 10.43 3.72 8.24
N ILE A 66 11.34 2.88 7.74
CA ILE A 66 12.23 2.06 8.56
C ILE A 66 13.68 2.31 8.20
N GLU A 67 14.58 2.09 9.14
CA GLU A 67 16.02 2.08 8.87
C GLU A 67 16.45 0.68 8.47
N LEU A 68 17.18 0.59 7.36
CA LEU A 68 17.71 -0.67 6.85
C LEU A 68 19.04 -0.97 7.52
N LYS A 69 19.06 -1.96 8.39
CA LYS A 69 20.21 -2.29 9.25
C LYS A 69 21.18 -3.28 8.64
N GLU A 70 20.80 -3.89 7.52
CA GLU A 70 21.61 -4.87 6.81
C GLU A 70 21.76 -4.46 5.35
N LYS A 71 22.92 -4.77 4.77
CA LYS A 71 23.15 -4.58 3.34
C LYS A 71 22.45 -5.69 2.57
N THR A 72 21.68 -5.31 1.55
CA THR A 72 21.04 -6.24 0.63
C THR A 72 21.41 -5.87 -0.81
N SER A 73 20.76 -6.50 -1.78
CA SER A 73 20.99 -6.20 -3.21
C SER A 73 20.49 -4.82 -3.64
N TYR A 74 19.69 -4.13 -2.81
CA TYR A 74 19.06 -2.85 -3.18
C TYR A 74 19.37 -1.71 -2.21
N ASN A 75 20.14 -1.93 -1.13
CA ASN A 75 20.41 -0.87 -0.15
C ASN A 75 21.79 -1.00 0.51
N GLU A 76 22.25 0.10 1.09
CA GLU A 76 23.37 0.15 2.01
C GLU A 76 22.87 0.17 3.46
N ILE A 77 23.76 -0.17 4.40
CA ILE A 77 23.45 -0.12 5.83
C ILE A 77 23.16 1.33 6.25
N GLY A 78 22.08 1.54 6.99
CA GLY A 78 21.72 2.86 7.52
C GLY A 78 20.81 3.66 6.60
N GLU A 79 20.58 3.21 5.38
CA GLU A 79 19.61 3.84 4.51
C GLU A 79 18.19 3.67 5.06
N LYS A 80 17.30 4.59 4.69
CA LYS A 80 15.89 4.54 5.09
C LYS A 80 15.03 4.09 3.93
N SER A 81 14.04 3.26 4.25
CA SER A 81 13.07 2.78 3.28
C SER A 81 11.66 3.14 3.74
N PHE A 82 10.83 3.60 2.83
CA PHE A 82 9.39 3.59 3.06
C PHE A 82 8.87 2.23 2.61
N GLU A 83 8.39 1.44 3.55
CA GLU A 83 7.77 0.15 3.26
C GLU A 83 6.28 0.35 3.06
N LEU A 84 5.83 0.22 1.81
CA LEU A 84 4.42 0.28 1.47
C LEU A 84 3.79 -1.09 1.77
N ASP A 85 2.94 -1.14 2.79
CA ASP A 85 2.32 -2.39 3.23
C ASP A 85 1.01 -2.67 2.50
N GLU A 86 0.21 -1.63 2.25
CA GLU A 86 -1.09 -1.76 1.59
C GLU A 86 -1.37 -0.57 0.70
N ILE A 87 -2.00 -0.85 -0.43
CA ILE A 87 -2.64 0.16 -1.28
C ILE A 87 -3.90 -0.48 -1.87
N TYR A 88 -5.04 0.17 -1.65
CA TYR A 88 -6.33 -0.38 -2.04
C TYR A 88 -7.23 0.73 -2.61
N VAL A 89 -7.90 0.41 -3.70
CA VAL A 89 -8.90 1.27 -4.34
C VAL A 89 -10.24 0.54 -4.32
N ALA A 90 -11.29 1.21 -3.85
CA ALA A 90 -12.64 0.65 -3.85
C ALA A 90 -13.02 0.17 -5.25
N SER A 91 -13.72 -0.97 -5.32
CA SER A 91 -13.98 -1.65 -6.60
C SER A 91 -14.69 -0.77 -7.63
N ASP A 92 -15.61 0.07 -7.21
CA ASP A 92 -16.37 0.98 -8.08
C ASP A 92 -15.54 2.21 -8.53
N TYR A 93 -14.33 2.38 -8.01
CA TYR A 93 -13.42 3.47 -8.38
C TYR A 93 -12.17 2.99 -9.13
N ARG A 94 -12.09 1.72 -9.46
CA ARG A 94 -10.93 1.15 -10.19
C ARG A 94 -10.90 1.56 -11.65
N ASN A 95 -9.71 1.42 -12.27
CA ASN A 95 -9.46 1.75 -13.68
C ASN A 95 -9.69 3.23 -14.00
N ARG A 96 -9.51 4.10 -13.01
CA ARG A 96 -9.62 5.56 -13.16
C ARG A 96 -8.29 6.28 -12.82
N GLY A 97 -7.21 5.51 -12.64
CA GLY A 97 -5.90 6.08 -12.30
C GLY A 97 -5.72 6.51 -10.85
N ILE A 98 -6.67 6.19 -9.96
CA ILE A 98 -6.62 6.63 -8.55
C ILE A 98 -5.46 5.97 -7.80
N GLY A 99 -5.24 4.67 -7.98
CA GLY A 99 -4.14 3.97 -7.33
C GLY A 99 -2.78 4.55 -7.73
N LYS A 100 -2.60 4.83 -9.01
CA LYS A 100 -1.37 5.47 -9.52
C LYS A 100 -1.19 6.86 -8.92
N ALA A 101 -2.23 7.67 -8.91
CA ALA A 101 -2.17 9.03 -8.38
C ALA A 101 -1.91 9.04 -6.86
N LEU A 102 -2.53 8.12 -6.12
CA LEU A 102 -2.31 7.98 -4.68
C LEU A 102 -0.85 7.57 -4.40
N TYR A 103 -0.32 6.61 -5.15
CA TYR A 103 1.09 6.22 -5.00
C TYR A 103 2.02 7.41 -5.31
N LYS A 104 1.79 8.13 -6.39
CA LYS A 104 2.61 9.30 -6.75
C LYS A 104 2.55 10.37 -5.66
N PHE A 105 1.40 10.56 -5.05
CA PHE A 105 1.25 11.50 -3.94
C PHE A 105 2.10 11.09 -2.73
N LEU A 106 2.05 9.82 -2.32
CA LEU A 106 2.86 9.35 -1.21
C LEU A 106 4.36 9.35 -1.54
N GLU A 107 4.74 8.98 -2.76
CA GLU A 107 6.13 9.03 -3.19
C GLU A 107 6.71 10.44 -3.08
N GLU A 108 5.95 11.45 -3.53
CA GLU A 108 6.37 12.84 -3.43
C GLU A 108 6.54 13.29 -1.96
N ASP A 109 5.65 12.82 -1.07
CA ASP A 109 5.75 13.15 0.35
C ASP A 109 6.97 12.51 1.03
N VAL A 110 7.35 11.29 0.65
CA VAL A 110 8.45 10.59 1.33
C VAL A 110 9.81 10.74 0.65
N ARG A 111 9.87 11.23 -0.60
CA ARG A 111 11.10 11.20 -1.41
C ARG A 111 12.32 11.83 -0.73
N ASP A 112 12.13 12.91 0.02
CA ASP A 112 13.23 13.59 0.70
C ASP A 112 13.53 13.00 2.09
N LYS A 113 12.77 12.00 2.51
CA LYS A 113 12.87 11.37 3.83
C LYS A 113 13.48 9.98 3.78
N VAL A 114 13.52 9.36 2.59
CA VAL A 114 13.97 7.97 2.42
C VAL A 114 14.91 7.85 1.22
N ASP A 115 15.66 6.76 1.21
CA ASP A 115 16.56 6.41 0.10
C ASP A 115 15.90 5.38 -0.82
N VAL A 116 14.94 4.61 -0.28
CA VAL A 116 14.31 3.48 -0.97
C VAL A 116 12.82 3.48 -0.68
N ILE A 117 12.00 3.07 -1.64
CA ILE A 117 10.61 2.66 -1.42
C ILE A 117 10.54 1.17 -1.73
N GLY A 118 10.10 0.38 -0.76
CA GLY A 118 9.94 -1.06 -0.91
C GLY A 118 8.48 -1.47 -0.88
N VAL A 119 8.13 -2.46 -1.71
CA VAL A 119 6.79 -3.04 -1.75
C VAL A 119 6.92 -4.55 -1.80
N LYS A 120 6.23 -5.24 -0.89
CA LYS A 120 6.04 -6.69 -0.99
C LYS A 120 4.70 -6.92 -1.66
N ALA A 121 4.74 -7.08 -2.98
CA ALA A 121 3.53 -7.22 -3.79
C ALA A 121 2.91 -8.61 -3.58
N THR A 122 1.62 -8.64 -3.22
CA THR A 122 0.90 -9.88 -2.96
C THR A 122 -0.46 -9.84 -3.67
N SER A 123 -0.68 -10.78 -4.58
CA SER A 123 -1.97 -10.92 -5.27
C SER A 123 -2.01 -12.27 -6.00
N TYR A 124 -3.18 -12.87 -6.09
CA TYR A 124 -3.38 -14.01 -7.00
C TYR A 124 -3.25 -13.56 -8.47
N GLU A 125 -3.57 -12.30 -8.77
CA GLU A 125 -3.37 -11.70 -10.08
C GLU A 125 -2.02 -10.98 -10.15
N TYR A 126 -0.94 -11.72 -9.90
CA TYR A 126 0.39 -11.13 -9.74
C TYR A 126 0.91 -10.44 -11.01
N GLU A 127 0.54 -10.93 -12.20
CA GLU A 127 0.97 -10.30 -13.47
C GLU A 127 0.45 -8.88 -13.59
N LYS A 128 -0.82 -8.67 -13.27
CA LYS A 128 -1.45 -7.36 -13.27
C LYS A 128 -0.83 -6.44 -12.23
N LEU A 129 -0.56 -6.98 -11.04
CA LEU A 129 0.04 -6.24 -9.94
C LEU A 129 1.47 -5.81 -10.28
N LEU A 130 2.28 -6.72 -10.82
CA LEU A 130 3.65 -6.41 -11.23
C LEU A 130 3.67 -5.38 -12.37
N LYS A 131 2.73 -5.46 -13.31
CA LYS A 131 2.60 -4.44 -14.34
C LYS A 131 2.35 -3.06 -13.72
N PHE A 132 1.47 -2.98 -12.75
CA PHE A 132 1.18 -1.73 -12.03
C PHE A 132 2.45 -1.15 -11.40
N TYR A 133 3.16 -1.94 -10.58
CA TYR A 133 4.35 -1.45 -9.90
C TYR A 133 5.53 -1.19 -10.83
N VAL A 134 5.81 -2.09 -11.77
CA VAL A 134 7.01 -2.01 -12.60
C VAL A 134 6.79 -1.10 -13.82
N LYS A 135 5.66 -1.23 -14.50
CA LYS A 135 5.40 -0.48 -15.73
C LYS A 135 4.80 0.90 -15.45
N ASP A 136 3.80 0.96 -14.58
CA ASP A 136 3.07 2.20 -14.35
C ASP A 136 3.73 3.10 -13.30
N LEU A 137 4.45 2.51 -12.32
CA LEU A 137 5.06 3.25 -11.21
C LEU A 137 6.59 3.27 -11.22
N ASP A 138 7.22 2.65 -12.19
CA ASP A 138 8.69 2.62 -12.35
C ASP A 138 9.46 1.97 -11.19
N LEU A 139 8.85 1.06 -10.45
CA LEU A 139 9.61 0.27 -9.48
C LEU A 139 10.41 -0.81 -10.21
N SER A 140 11.57 -1.14 -9.67
CA SER A 140 12.42 -2.21 -10.21
C SER A 140 12.07 -3.53 -9.54
N PHE A 141 11.93 -4.58 -10.32
CA PHE A 141 11.77 -5.92 -9.78
C PHE A 141 13.11 -6.39 -9.18
N ASN A 142 13.13 -6.69 -7.90
CA ASN A 142 14.35 -7.15 -7.22
C ASN A 142 14.41 -8.67 -7.16
N HIS A 143 13.42 -9.32 -6.54
CA HIS A 143 13.37 -10.77 -6.46
C HIS A 143 11.96 -11.25 -6.11
N ALA A 144 11.73 -12.56 -6.24
CA ALA A 144 10.45 -13.18 -5.86
C ALA A 144 10.72 -14.51 -5.16
N LEU A 145 9.86 -14.83 -4.19
CA LEU A 145 9.79 -16.16 -3.60
C LEU A 145 8.67 -16.93 -4.27
N LEU A 146 9.01 -18.08 -4.88
CA LEU A 146 8.07 -18.98 -5.53
C LEU A 146 8.01 -20.27 -4.71
N VAL A 147 6.81 -20.74 -4.44
CA VAL A 147 6.63 -21.91 -3.58
C VAL A 147 5.74 -22.95 -4.25
N LYS A 148 6.01 -24.20 -3.94
CA LYS A 148 5.20 -25.34 -4.36
C LYS A 148 5.13 -26.33 -3.22
N ARG A 149 3.93 -26.72 -2.86
CA ARG A 149 3.76 -27.84 -1.91
C ARG A 149 3.92 -29.14 -2.67
N THR A 150 4.67 -30.07 -2.10
CA THR A 150 4.93 -31.37 -2.73
C THR A 150 3.99 -32.48 -2.22
N HIS A 151 3.32 -32.19 -1.12
CA HIS A 151 2.32 -33.10 -0.52
C HIS A 151 1.11 -32.28 -0.07
N ASP A 152 -0.05 -32.93 -0.02
CA ASP A 152 -1.29 -32.30 0.44
C ASP A 152 -1.31 -32.12 1.96
#